data_1c73446be1eb3ca12677352a35464fd2
#
_entry.id   1c73446be1eb3ca12677352a35464fd2
#
_cell.length_a   1.000
_cell.length_b   1.000
_cell.length_c   1.000
_cell.angle_alpha   90.00
_cell.angle_beta   90.00
_cell.angle_gamma   90.00
#
_symmetry.space_group_name_H-M   'P 1'
#
loop_
_entity.id
_entity.type
_entity.pdbx_description
1 polymer ?
#
loop_
_entity_poly.entity_id
_entity_poly.type
_entity_poly.pdbx_seq_one_letter_code
_entity_poly.pdbx_strand_id
1 'polypeptide(L)'
;MIDKSALVRLGQSSDAHEWAARIERGVVRIATATLLETGYSARSATDLSALLDLPPVARMPVEYLTPAAEDRAVEVLRALSDRGHHRAPSIPDLLIAAIAEQGRLVVLHADKDFEIIAEVTGQPVERLLFDTE
;
A
#
# COMPACT_ATOMS: atom_id res chain seq x y z
N MET A 1 6.02 -0.27 2.98
CA MET A 1 4.80 0.49 2.58
C MET A 1 3.65 -0.48 2.46
N ILE A 2 2.67 -0.34 3.32
CA ILE A 2 1.49 -1.22 3.29
C ILE A 2 0.39 -0.63 2.40
N ASP A 3 -0.23 -1.46 1.57
CA ASP A 3 -1.42 -1.08 0.82
C ASP A 3 -2.69 -1.48 1.58
N LYS A 4 -3.81 -0.86 1.24
CA LYS A 4 -5.10 -1.16 1.88
C LYS A 4 -5.47 -2.63 1.74
N SER A 5 -5.17 -3.26 0.59
CA SER A 5 -5.49 -4.68 0.37
C SER A 5 -4.85 -5.60 1.40
N ALA A 6 -3.63 -5.27 1.85
CA ALA A 6 -2.95 -6.00 2.92
C ALA A 6 -3.43 -5.55 4.29
N LEU A 7 -3.63 -4.25 4.49
CA LEU A 7 -4.03 -3.69 5.78
C LEU A 7 -5.32 -4.33 6.30
N VAL A 8 -6.34 -4.46 5.46
CA VAL A 8 -7.63 -5.02 5.86
C VAL A 8 -7.59 -6.53 6.11
N ARG A 9 -6.51 -7.20 5.71
CA ARG A 9 -6.33 -8.65 5.85
C ARG A 9 -5.20 -9.06 6.78
N LEU A 10 -4.54 -8.11 7.44
CA LEU A 10 -3.38 -8.40 8.29
C LEU A 10 -3.65 -9.49 9.32
N GLY A 11 -4.79 -9.43 10.00
CA GLY A 11 -5.12 -10.39 11.05
C GLY A 11 -5.41 -11.80 10.54
N GLN A 12 -5.63 -11.96 9.24
CA GLN A 12 -5.89 -13.24 8.60
C GLN A 12 -4.64 -13.86 7.98
N SER A 13 -3.53 -13.14 8.02
CA SER A 13 -2.27 -13.62 7.44
C SER A 13 -1.68 -14.74 8.27
N SER A 14 -1.02 -15.70 7.58
CA SER A 14 -0.30 -16.78 8.24
C SER A 14 0.90 -16.28 9.05
N ASP A 15 1.43 -15.10 8.73
CA ASP A 15 2.53 -14.46 9.45
C ASP A 15 2.10 -13.18 10.18
N ALA A 16 0.84 -13.12 10.63
CA ALA A 16 0.26 -11.96 11.31
C ALA A 16 1.10 -11.50 12.52
N HIS A 17 1.64 -12.43 13.31
CA HIS A 17 2.46 -12.08 14.47
C HIS A 17 3.76 -11.36 14.08
N GLU A 18 4.38 -11.75 12.99
CA GLU A 18 5.58 -11.08 12.49
C GLU A 18 5.26 -9.65 12.02
N TRP A 19 4.14 -9.47 11.32
CA TRP A 19 3.72 -8.16 10.88
C TRP A 19 3.36 -7.27 12.07
N ALA A 20 2.67 -7.79 13.07
CA ALA A 20 2.37 -7.04 14.29
C ALA A 20 3.65 -6.53 14.97
N ALA A 21 4.68 -7.36 15.06
CA ALA A 21 5.96 -6.98 15.64
C ALA A 21 6.66 -5.89 14.82
N ARG A 22 6.64 -6.00 13.49
CA ARG A 22 7.23 -4.99 12.59
C ARG A 22 6.48 -3.65 12.69
N ILE A 23 5.17 -3.69 12.79
CA ILE A 23 4.35 -2.48 12.97
C ILE A 23 4.71 -1.79 14.29
N GLU A 24 4.81 -2.54 15.38
CA GLU A 24 5.20 -1.97 16.68
C GLU A 24 6.60 -1.35 16.65
N ARG A 25 7.52 -1.87 15.85
CA ARG A 25 8.86 -1.28 15.68
C ARG A 25 8.90 -0.08 14.76
N GLY A 26 7.77 0.29 14.13
CA GLY A 26 7.69 1.45 13.25
C GLY A 26 8.34 1.25 11.88
N VAL A 27 8.55 -0.01 11.45
CA VAL A 27 9.18 -0.29 10.15
C VAL A 27 8.18 -0.52 9.04
N VAL A 28 6.89 -0.55 9.35
CA VAL A 28 5.82 -0.60 8.35
C VAL A 28 5.27 0.82 8.18
N ARG A 29 5.36 1.34 6.97
CA ARG A 29 4.95 2.71 6.64
C ARG A 29 3.65 2.73 5.85
N ILE A 30 2.95 3.86 5.88
CA ILE A 30 1.67 4.01 5.21
C ILE A 30 1.63 5.33 4.44
N ALA A 31 1.09 5.30 3.22
CA ALA A 31 0.93 6.51 2.42
C ALA A 31 -0.33 7.27 2.83
N THR A 32 -0.32 8.60 2.63
CA THR A 32 -1.51 9.42 2.84
C THR A 32 -2.70 8.91 2.02
N ALA A 33 -2.47 8.46 0.78
CA ALA A 33 -3.52 7.88 -0.05
C ALA A 33 -4.19 6.68 0.64
N THR A 34 -3.41 5.82 1.29
CA THR A 34 -3.94 4.65 2.01
C THR A 34 -4.72 5.08 3.25
N LEU A 35 -4.26 6.12 3.96
CA LEU A 35 -5.02 6.68 5.09
C LEU A 35 -6.39 7.18 4.63
N LEU A 36 -6.42 7.89 3.50
CA LEU A 36 -7.67 8.42 2.95
C LEU A 36 -8.61 7.30 2.51
N GLU A 37 -8.10 6.27 1.83
CA GLU A 37 -8.90 5.11 1.43
C GLU A 37 -9.47 4.38 2.65
N THR A 38 -8.65 4.20 3.68
CA THR A 38 -9.05 3.53 4.92
C THR A 38 -10.15 4.33 5.62
N GLY A 39 -9.93 5.65 5.75
CA GLY A 39 -10.92 6.54 6.36
C GLY A 39 -12.21 6.64 5.56
N TYR A 40 -12.11 6.62 4.22
CA TYR A 40 -13.29 6.66 3.35
C TYR A 40 -14.24 5.48 3.59
N SER A 41 -13.71 4.32 4.01
CA SER A 41 -14.51 3.14 4.30
C SER A 41 -15.17 3.17 5.68
N ALA A 42 -14.89 4.19 6.50
CA ALA A 42 -15.47 4.30 7.85
C ALA A 42 -16.99 4.49 7.81
N ARG A 43 -17.68 3.92 8.79
CA ARG A 43 -19.15 3.96 8.89
C ARG A 43 -19.66 5.15 9.69
N SER A 44 -18.79 5.81 10.44
CA SER A 44 -19.14 6.92 11.34
C SER A 44 -17.88 7.69 11.72
N ALA A 45 -18.04 8.85 12.37
CA ALA A 45 -16.92 9.61 12.88
C ALA A 45 -16.13 8.83 13.94
N THR A 46 -16.82 8.09 14.79
CA THR A 46 -16.18 7.23 15.80
C THR A 46 -15.36 6.12 15.14
N ASP A 47 -15.91 5.48 14.12
CA ASP A 47 -15.22 4.42 13.36
C ASP A 47 -14.00 5.01 12.65
N LEU A 48 -14.12 6.19 12.03
CA LEU A 48 -13.01 6.89 11.39
C LEU A 48 -11.87 7.13 12.37
N SER A 49 -12.18 7.66 13.55
CA SER A 49 -11.17 7.90 14.59
C SER A 49 -10.50 6.59 15.03
N ALA A 50 -11.28 5.53 15.18
CA ALA A 50 -10.71 4.22 15.54
C ALA A 50 -9.77 3.69 14.47
N LEU A 51 -10.13 3.82 13.19
CA LEU A 51 -9.30 3.34 12.08
C LEU A 51 -7.99 4.11 11.96
N LEU A 52 -8.00 5.43 12.17
CA LEU A 52 -6.83 6.28 11.94
C LEU A 52 -5.99 6.51 13.19
N ASP A 53 -6.60 6.56 14.38
CA ASP A 53 -5.93 7.00 15.60
C ASP A 53 -5.52 5.85 16.52
N LEU A 54 -5.95 4.64 16.24
CA LEU A 54 -5.60 3.45 17.02
C LEU A 54 -4.66 2.52 16.25
N PRO A 55 -3.91 1.64 16.94
CA PRO A 55 -3.14 0.62 16.24
C PRO A 55 -4.05 -0.27 15.38
N PRO A 56 -3.57 -0.80 14.24
CA PRO A 56 -2.17 -0.74 13.79
C PRO A 56 -1.78 0.54 13.08
N VAL A 57 -2.72 1.31 12.53
CA VAL A 57 -2.43 2.48 11.69
C VAL A 57 -1.67 3.55 12.48
N ALA A 58 -2.05 3.80 13.73
CA ALA A 58 -1.39 4.80 14.57
C ALA A 58 0.11 4.52 14.82
N ARG A 59 0.57 3.29 14.57
CA ARG A 59 1.97 2.90 14.73
C ARG A 59 2.76 2.98 13.43
N MET A 60 2.13 3.36 12.33
CA MET A 60 2.76 3.40 11.01
C MET A 60 3.19 4.82 10.67
N PRO A 61 4.50 5.08 10.48
CA PRO A 61 4.95 6.39 9.97
C PRO A 61 4.34 6.69 8.61
N VAL A 62 3.96 7.94 8.39
CA VAL A 62 3.30 8.36 7.14
C VAL A 62 4.34 8.75 6.11
N GLU A 63 4.18 8.23 4.89
CA GLU A 63 4.94 8.64 3.72
C GLU A 63 4.08 9.57 2.87
N TYR A 64 4.58 10.76 2.65
CA TYR A 64 3.85 11.80 1.93
C TYR A 64 4.12 11.74 0.44
N LEU A 65 3.14 12.18 -0.34
CA LEU A 65 3.27 12.33 -1.78
C LEU A 65 4.24 13.48 -2.09
N THR A 66 5.13 13.28 -3.05
CA THR A 66 6.07 14.29 -3.52
C THR A 66 5.84 14.58 -5.00
N PRO A 67 6.28 15.76 -5.50
CA PRO A 67 6.20 16.04 -6.94
C PRO A 67 6.91 14.98 -7.78
N ALA A 68 8.05 14.47 -7.32
CA ALA A 68 8.78 13.42 -8.03
C ALA A 68 8.00 12.11 -8.10
N ALA A 69 7.25 11.75 -7.03
CA ALA A 69 6.39 10.59 -7.04
C ALA A 69 5.22 10.76 -8.02
N GLU A 70 4.65 11.96 -8.10
CA GLU A 70 3.58 12.25 -9.06
C GLU A 70 4.07 12.07 -10.48
N ASP A 71 5.23 12.64 -10.82
CA ASP A 71 5.83 12.49 -12.15
C ASP A 71 6.12 11.04 -12.46
N ARG A 72 6.65 10.29 -11.49
CA ARG A 72 6.94 8.87 -11.66
C ARG A 72 5.66 8.05 -11.92
N ALA A 73 4.57 8.36 -11.21
CA ALA A 73 3.30 7.68 -11.41
C ALA A 73 2.79 7.84 -12.86
N VAL A 74 2.94 9.03 -13.43
CA VAL A 74 2.57 9.29 -14.83
C VAL A 74 3.47 8.47 -15.79
N GLU A 75 4.77 8.42 -15.54
CA GLU A 75 5.69 7.61 -16.34
C GLU A 75 5.30 6.12 -16.31
N VAL A 76 4.96 5.61 -15.13
CA VAL A 76 4.54 4.22 -14.96
C VAL A 76 3.24 3.94 -15.71
N LEU A 77 2.29 4.87 -15.64
CA LEU A 77 1.04 4.74 -16.40
C LEU A 77 1.31 4.63 -17.89
N ARG A 78 2.24 5.44 -18.44
CA ARG A 78 2.63 5.37 -19.84
C ARG A 78 3.25 4.01 -20.20
N ALA A 79 4.14 3.51 -19.36
CA ALA A 79 4.76 2.20 -19.55
C ALA A 79 3.73 1.06 -19.52
N LEU A 80 2.76 1.14 -18.62
CA LEU A 80 1.66 0.18 -18.56
C LEU A 80 0.76 0.26 -19.80
N SER A 81 0.53 1.46 -20.30
CA SER A 81 -0.25 1.67 -21.54
C SER A 81 0.41 0.99 -22.74
N ASP A 82 1.74 1.03 -22.83
CA ASP A 82 2.47 0.36 -23.90
C ASP A 82 2.27 -1.16 -23.90
N ARG A 83 1.88 -1.71 -22.76
CA ARG A 83 1.55 -3.13 -22.59
C ARG A 83 0.05 -3.41 -22.61
N GLY A 84 -0.78 -2.39 -22.78
CA GLY A 84 -2.23 -2.51 -22.69
C GLY A 84 -2.76 -2.70 -21.27
N HIS A 85 -1.97 -2.39 -20.23
CA HIS A 85 -2.32 -2.61 -18.82
C HIS A 85 -2.62 -1.34 -18.04
N HIS A 86 -2.81 -0.20 -18.71
CA HIS A 86 -2.97 1.09 -18.04
C HIS A 86 -4.25 1.22 -17.20
N ARG A 87 -5.20 0.31 -17.34
CA ARG A 87 -6.44 0.30 -16.55
C ARG A 87 -6.44 -0.74 -15.42
N ALA A 88 -5.41 -1.58 -15.34
CA ALA A 88 -5.36 -2.63 -14.33
C ALA A 88 -5.17 -2.05 -12.92
N PRO A 89 -4.12 -1.23 -12.64
CA PRO A 89 -3.99 -0.61 -11.33
C PRO A 89 -4.91 0.60 -11.21
N SER A 90 -5.36 0.87 -9.99
CA SER A 90 -6.09 2.08 -9.67
C SER A 90 -5.13 3.28 -9.61
N ILE A 91 -5.68 4.49 -9.64
CA ILE A 91 -4.89 5.71 -9.45
C ILE A 91 -4.17 5.71 -8.09
N PRO A 92 -4.81 5.39 -6.95
CA PRO A 92 -4.09 5.26 -5.69
C PRO A 92 -2.95 4.25 -5.73
N ASP A 93 -3.12 3.10 -6.40
CA ASP A 93 -2.06 2.10 -6.52
C ASP A 93 -0.82 2.66 -7.21
N LEU A 94 -1.01 3.43 -8.28
CA LEU A 94 0.09 4.07 -9.00
C LEU A 94 0.85 5.06 -8.10
N LEU A 95 0.13 5.85 -7.32
CA LEU A 95 0.74 6.82 -6.40
C LEU A 95 1.47 6.12 -5.26
N ILE A 96 0.87 5.11 -4.66
CA ILE A 96 1.47 4.33 -3.56
C ILE A 96 2.76 3.66 -4.05
N ALA A 97 2.72 3.02 -5.22
CA ALA A 97 3.88 2.38 -5.81
C ALA A 97 5.01 3.37 -6.07
N ALA A 98 4.69 4.55 -6.60
CA ALA A 98 5.69 5.58 -6.89
C ALA A 98 6.35 6.11 -5.61
N ILE A 99 5.58 6.35 -4.55
CA ILE A 99 6.10 6.78 -3.26
C ILE A 99 7.03 5.69 -2.69
N ALA A 100 6.61 4.44 -2.74
CA ALA A 100 7.40 3.32 -2.24
C ALA A 100 8.70 3.16 -3.01
N GLU A 101 8.67 3.27 -4.33
CA GLU A 101 9.86 3.15 -5.16
C GLU A 101 10.89 4.23 -4.79
N GLN A 102 10.45 5.47 -4.66
CA GLN A 102 11.35 6.58 -4.30
C GLN A 102 11.91 6.46 -2.90
N GLY A 103 11.12 5.96 -1.97
CA GLY A 103 11.55 5.72 -0.59
C GLY A 103 12.33 4.42 -0.42
N ARG A 104 12.53 3.65 -1.47
CA ARG A 104 13.17 2.33 -1.43
C ARG A 104 12.46 1.39 -0.47
N LEU A 105 11.15 1.43 -0.49
CA LEU A 105 10.29 0.61 0.35
C LEU A 105 9.68 -0.53 -0.45
N VAL A 106 9.53 -1.69 0.19
CA VAL A 106 8.80 -2.81 -0.37
C VAL A 106 7.31 -2.54 -0.19
N VAL A 107 6.50 -2.74 -1.24
CA VAL A 107 5.04 -2.64 -1.11
C VAL A 107 4.49 -3.97 -0.60
N LEU A 108 3.86 -3.94 0.57
CA LEU A 108 3.14 -5.09 1.12
C LEU A 108 1.68 -5.01 0.65
N HIS A 109 1.23 -6.03 -0.07
CA HIS A 109 -0.07 -6.03 -0.72
C HIS A 109 -0.76 -7.40 -0.70
N ALA A 110 -2.03 -7.41 -1.04
CA ALA A 110 -2.80 -8.62 -1.30
C ALA A 110 -3.60 -8.48 -2.61
N ASP A 111 -3.05 -7.73 -3.57
CA ASP A 111 -3.67 -7.38 -4.84
C ASP A 111 -2.64 -7.53 -5.97
N LYS A 112 -3.01 -8.29 -7.02
CA LYS A 112 -2.15 -8.53 -8.18
C LYS A 112 -1.71 -7.26 -8.91
N ASP A 113 -2.41 -6.14 -8.73
CA ASP A 113 -2.12 -4.91 -9.46
C ASP A 113 -0.72 -4.36 -9.13
N PHE A 114 -0.22 -4.56 -7.90
CA PHE A 114 1.15 -4.18 -7.58
C PHE A 114 2.19 -5.06 -8.27
N GLU A 115 1.87 -6.31 -8.53
CA GLU A 115 2.75 -7.20 -9.31
C GLU A 115 2.81 -6.73 -10.77
N ILE A 116 1.70 -6.27 -11.33
CA ILE A 116 1.64 -5.69 -12.68
C ILE A 116 2.51 -4.42 -12.75
N ILE A 117 2.42 -3.55 -11.76
CA ILE A 117 3.26 -2.36 -11.68
C ILE A 117 4.74 -2.75 -11.61
N ALA A 118 5.07 -3.74 -10.78
CA ALA A 118 6.45 -4.20 -10.61
C ALA A 118 7.04 -4.76 -11.90
N GLU A 119 6.24 -5.30 -12.80
CA GLU A 119 6.71 -5.77 -14.11
C GLU A 119 7.35 -4.66 -14.95
N VAL A 120 6.87 -3.42 -14.82
CA VAL A 120 7.41 -2.28 -15.57
C VAL A 120 8.41 -1.44 -14.78
N THR A 121 8.37 -1.48 -13.46
CA THR A 121 9.26 -0.68 -12.59
C THR A 121 10.46 -1.46 -12.08
N GLY A 122 10.31 -2.76 -11.91
CA GLY A 122 11.31 -3.60 -11.22
C GLY A 122 11.36 -3.38 -9.72
N GLN A 123 10.42 -2.60 -9.15
CA GLN A 123 10.43 -2.32 -7.71
C GLN A 123 10.05 -3.56 -6.89
N PRO A 124 10.55 -3.66 -5.64
CA PRO A 124 10.20 -4.78 -4.79
C PRO A 124 8.77 -4.68 -4.27
N VAL A 125 8.05 -5.78 -4.36
CA VAL A 125 6.72 -5.95 -3.80
C VAL A 125 6.67 -7.27 -3.04
N GLU A 126 5.85 -7.34 -2.00
CA GLU A 126 5.68 -8.55 -1.21
C GLU A 126 4.19 -8.82 -1.03
N ARG A 127 3.78 -10.03 -1.41
CA ARG A 127 2.39 -10.46 -1.21
C ARG A 127 2.20 -10.96 0.21
N LEU A 128 1.14 -10.48 0.87
CA LEU A 128 0.75 -10.99 2.18
C LEU A 128 0.36 -12.47 2.06
N LEU A 129 0.86 -13.28 3.00
CA LEU A 129 0.65 -14.73 2.97
C LEU A 129 -0.59 -15.12 3.75
N PHE A 130 -1.31 -16.10 3.22
CA PHE A 130 -2.47 -16.70 3.86
C PHE A 130 -2.29 -18.21 3.92
N ASP A 131 -2.88 -18.84 4.94
CA ASP A 131 -2.90 -20.29 5.00
C ASP A 131 -3.76 -20.81 3.85
N THR A 132 -3.24 -21.80 3.14
CA THR A 132 -3.98 -22.48 2.08
C THR A 132 -4.61 -23.74 2.64
N GLU A 133 -5.84 -23.97 2.25
CA GLU A 133 -6.54 -25.19 2.63
C GLU A 133 -6.32 -26.30 1.60
#